data_6d88385c4e1ef4110968b50cb96e1e8e
#
_entry.id   6d88385c4e1ef4110968b50cb96e1e8e
#
_cell.length_a   1.000
_cell.length_b   1.000
_cell.length_c   1.000
_cell.angle_alpha   90.00
_cell.angle_beta   90.00
_cell.angle_gamma   90.00
#
_symmetry.space_group_name_H-M   'P 1'
#
loop_
_entity.id
_entity.type
_entity.pdbx_description
1 polymer ?
#
loop_
_entity_poly.entity_id
_entity_poly.type
_entity_poly.pdbx_seq_one_letter_code
_entity_poly.pdbx_strand_id
1 'polypeptide(L)'
;MRSEGSPISISLGRYGVWRHETGLSPELAARIESLGFGTVWIGGSPPGDLALAESMLDATTSLTVATGIVNMWSTPADEVAPSYHRIAAKHPDRFLLGVGVGHPEATSDYTRPYATVVEYLDRLDELDVPVAGRALAALGPKVLDLARDRSAGAHPYLTTPDHTRTARERLGDGVLLAPEHKVVLDTDPEAARAVGRPRVQQPYLGLRNYRNNLARLGWATGDMDDGGSDALIDALVAHGTPEQVAARLDEHLAAGADHVCAQVLTADMQAPEKDLERLAGALGIA
;
A
#
# COMPACT_ATOMS: atom_id res chain seq x y z
N MET A 1 -12.16 -23.81 -8.65
CA MET A 1 -12.78 -24.16 -7.35
C MET A 1 -11.77 -23.76 -6.31
N ARG A 2 -12.03 -22.71 -5.51
CA ARG A 2 -11.22 -22.49 -4.29
C ARG A 2 -11.39 -23.75 -3.45
N SER A 3 -10.30 -24.42 -3.10
CA SER A 3 -10.28 -25.19 -1.86
C SER A 3 -10.73 -24.24 -0.78
N GLU A 4 -11.61 -24.65 0.13
CA GLU A 4 -12.00 -23.86 1.29
C GLU A 4 -10.72 -23.36 1.95
N GLY A 5 -10.29 -22.15 1.54
CA GLY A 5 -9.05 -21.55 1.97
C GLY A 5 -9.20 -21.20 3.44
N SER A 6 -8.26 -21.64 4.23
CA SER A 6 -8.06 -21.10 5.56
C SER A 6 -8.18 -19.58 5.51
N PRO A 7 -8.86 -18.96 6.48
CA PRO A 7 -8.93 -17.51 6.55
C PRO A 7 -7.52 -16.93 6.50
N ILE A 8 -7.38 -15.71 5.98
CA ILE A 8 -6.10 -14.97 5.97
C ILE A 8 -5.53 -15.06 7.39
N SER A 9 -4.43 -15.76 7.54
CA SER A 9 -3.80 -15.95 8.85
C SER A 9 -3.05 -14.69 9.31
N ILE A 10 -2.61 -13.87 8.31
CA ILE A 10 -1.87 -12.62 8.53
C ILE A 10 -2.82 -11.51 8.95
N SER A 11 -2.66 -11.01 10.17
CA SER A 11 -3.44 -9.87 10.69
C SER A 11 -2.72 -8.55 10.42
N LEU A 12 -3.33 -7.68 9.63
CA LEU A 12 -2.78 -6.35 9.34
C LEU A 12 -3.21 -5.28 10.36
N GLY A 13 -4.21 -5.58 11.21
CA GLY A 13 -4.89 -4.56 12.00
C GLY A 13 -5.74 -3.62 11.11
N ARG A 14 -6.47 -2.68 11.71
CA ARG A 14 -7.29 -1.72 10.95
C ARG A 14 -6.44 -0.65 10.27
N TYR A 15 -5.36 -0.22 10.92
CA TYR A 15 -4.49 0.87 10.47
C TYR A 15 -3.04 0.43 10.42
N GLY A 16 -2.34 0.87 9.39
CA GLY A 16 -0.90 0.71 9.22
C GLY A 16 -0.22 1.98 8.76
N VAL A 17 1.07 1.87 8.55
CA VAL A 17 1.91 2.95 8.05
C VAL A 17 2.55 2.51 6.75
N TRP A 18 2.41 3.31 5.69
CA TRP A 18 3.18 3.14 4.45
C TRP A 18 4.34 4.13 4.43
N ARG A 19 5.55 3.67 4.16
CA ARG A 19 6.71 4.55 4.04
C ARG A 19 7.71 3.99 3.04
N HIS A 20 8.39 4.90 2.34
CA HIS A 20 9.49 4.53 1.45
C HIS A 20 10.61 3.87 2.24
N GLU A 21 11.24 2.82 1.68
CA GLU A 21 12.28 2.02 2.34
C GLU A 21 13.41 2.84 2.95
N THR A 22 13.86 3.91 2.26
CA THR A 22 14.93 4.79 2.74
C THR A 22 14.59 5.57 4.01
N GLY A 23 13.31 5.62 4.40
CA GLY A 23 12.84 6.26 5.62
C GLY A 23 12.41 5.27 6.70
N LEU A 24 12.65 3.98 6.53
CA LEU A 24 12.33 2.92 7.48
C LEU A 24 13.59 2.40 8.18
N SER A 25 13.41 2.01 9.43
CA SER A 25 14.42 1.30 10.23
C SER A 25 13.74 0.37 11.23
N PRO A 26 14.48 -0.59 11.83
CA PRO A 26 13.97 -1.41 12.93
C PRO A 26 13.44 -0.60 14.11
N GLU A 27 14.12 0.51 14.47
CA GLU A 27 13.72 1.38 15.58
C GLU A 27 12.39 2.09 15.28
N LEU A 28 12.21 2.59 14.04
CA LEU A 28 10.95 3.19 13.64
C LEU A 28 9.83 2.15 13.59
N ALA A 29 10.10 0.92 13.16
CA ALA A 29 9.12 -0.15 13.19
C ALA A 29 8.66 -0.48 14.62
N ALA A 30 9.59 -0.58 15.57
CA ALA A 30 9.28 -0.76 16.98
C ALA A 30 8.47 0.43 17.55
N ARG A 31 8.77 1.66 17.12
CA ARG A 31 7.98 2.84 17.52
C ARG A 31 6.56 2.76 16.95
N ILE A 32 6.38 2.41 15.67
CA ILE A 32 5.09 2.24 15.02
C ILE A 32 4.26 1.17 15.75
N GLU A 33 4.87 0.03 16.09
CA GLU A 33 4.22 -1.01 16.90
C GLU A 33 3.77 -0.46 18.26
N SER A 34 4.63 0.28 18.96
CA SER A 34 4.34 0.86 20.28
C SER A 34 3.20 1.89 20.25
N LEU A 35 2.92 2.47 19.09
CA LEU A 35 1.80 3.40 18.85
C LEU A 35 0.51 2.67 18.48
N GLY A 36 0.48 1.33 18.41
CA GLY A 36 -0.70 0.54 18.15
C GLY A 36 -1.03 0.31 16.66
N PHE A 37 -0.20 0.74 15.72
CA PHE A 37 -0.37 0.37 14.31
C PHE A 37 -0.08 -1.12 14.11
N GLY A 38 -0.92 -1.80 13.32
CA GLY A 38 -0.80 -3.23 13.11
C GLY A 38 0.21 -3.62 12.02
N THR A 39 0.54 -2.71 11.10
CA THR A 39 1.34 -3.05 9.91
C THR A 39 2.23 -1.89 9.45
N VAL A 40 3.43 -2.23 8.98
CA VAL A 40 4.28 -1.34 8.16
C VAL A 40 4.33 -1.88 6.73
N TRP A 41 4.03 -1.01 5.77
CA TRP A 41 4.19 -1.25 4.33
C TRP A 41 5.46 -0.60 3.82
N ILE A 42 6.39 -1.41 3.30
CA ILE A 42 7.66 -0.93 2.74
C ILE A 42 7.44 -0.54 1.28
N GLY A 43 7.47 0.76 1.00
CA GLY A 43 7.39 1.29 -0.36
C GLY A 43 8.75 1.46 -1.02
N GLY A 44 8.77 1.86 -2.29
CA GLY A 44 9.99 2.19 -3.02
C GLY A 44 10.65 1.03 -3.77
N SER A 45 9.97 -0.10 -3.88
CA SER A 45 10.48 -1.32 -4.56
C SER A 45 11.70 -1.93 -3.86
N PRO A 46 11.55 -2.39 -2.59
CA PRO A 46 12.66 -2.95 -1.84
C PRO A 46 13.31 -4.14 -2.57
N PRO A 47 14.61 -4.39 -2.34
CA PRO A 47 15.34 -5.50 -2.93
C PRO A 47 14.75 -6.86 -2.57
N GLY A 48 14.98 -7.87 -3.42
CA GLY A 48 14.43 -9.22 -3.27
C GLY A 48 15.00 -10.02 -2.10
N ASP A 49 16.11 -9.58 -1.50
CA ASP A 49 16.65 -10.17 -0.28
C ASP A 49 15.77 -9.92 0.96
N LEU A 50 14.88 -8.91 0.90
CA LEU A 50 13.94 -8.52 1.94
C LEU A 50 14.60 -8.26 3.32
N ALA A 51 15.88 -7.90 3.33
CA ALA A 51 16.66 -7.73 4.56
C ALA A 51 16.07 -6.67 5.50
N LEU A 52 15.54 -5.57 4.95
CA LEU A 52 14.85 -4.55 5.74
C LEU A 52 13.59 -5.10 6.40
N ALA A 53 12.78 -5.87 5.68
CA ALA A 53 11.57 -6.48 6.23
C ALA A 53 11.90 -7.42 7.40
N GLU A 54 12.90 -8.29 7.22
CA GLU A 54 13.34 -9.19 8.27
C GLU A 54 13.86 -8.46 9.50
N SER A 55 14.69 -7.42 9.32
CA SER A 55 15.22 -6.64 10.44
C SER A 55 14.15 -5.91 11.25
N MET A 56 13.09 -5.41 10.59
CA MET A 56 11.94 -4.81 11.27
C MET A 56 11.11 -5.85 12.04
N LEU A 57 10.93 -7.04 11.47
CA LEU A 57 10.26 -8.16 12.15
C LEU A 57 11.05 -8.65 13.37
N ASP A 58 12.39 -8.66 13.29
CA ASP A 58 13.27 -8.99 14.42
C ASP A 58 13.16 -7.98 15.57
N ALA A 59 12.91 -6.71 15.26
CA ALA A 59 12.80 -5.63 16.23
C ALA A 59 11.39 -5.48 16.85
N THR A 60 10.41 -6.24 16.38
CA THR A 60 9.00 -6.14 16.79
C THR A 60 8.44 -7.50 17.20
N THR A 61 7.33 -7.51 17.94
CA THR A 61 6.73 -8.73 18.51
C THR A 61 5.42 -9.13 17.85
N SER A 62 4.61 -8.17 17.41
CA SER A 62 3.26 -8.36 16.85
C SER A 62 3.04 -7.66 15.52
N LEU A 63 3.89 -6.68 15.18
CA LEU A 63 3.77 -5.89 13.95
C LEU A 63 3.89 -6.80 12.73
N THR A 64 2.97 -6.65 11.80
CA THR A 64 3.09 -7.24 10.46
C THR A 64 3.91 -6.32 9.56
N VAL A 65 4.78 -6.88 8.75
CA VAL A 65 5.51 -6.16 7.71
C VAL A 65 5.01 -6.62 6.34
N ALA A 66 4.72 -5.65 5.47
CA ALA A 66 4.31 -5.92 4.10
C ALA A 66 5.16 -5.12 3.11
N THR A 67 5.35 -5.62 1.90
CA THR A 67 5.96 -4.84 0.82
C THR A 67 4.90 -4.13 -0.02
N GLY A 68 5.10 -2.86 -0.31
CA GLY A 68 4.18 -2.03 -1.08
C GLY A 68 4.88 -1.25 -2.20
N ILE A 69 5.56 -1.91 -3.15
CA ILE A 69 5.58 -3.33 -3.53
C ILE A 69 6.99 -3.78 -3.96
N VAL A 70 7.28 -5.09 -3.96
CA VAL A 70 8.39 -5.64 -4.73
C VAL A 70 8.05 -5.51 -6.22
N ASN A 71 8.96 -4.92 -6.98
CA ASN A 71 8.77 -4.69 -8.40
C ASN A 71 9.15 -5.94 -9.21
N MET A 72 8.18 -6.52 -9.92
CA MET A 72 8.32 -7.75 -10.69
C MET A 72 9.36 -7.66 -11.82
N TRP A 73 9.66 -6.46 -12.33
CA TRP A 73 10.64 -6.26 -13.39
C TRP A 73 12.08 -6.27 -12.89
N SER A 74 12.31 -5.67 -11.71
CA SER A 74 13.64 -5.57 -11.12
C SER A 74 14.00 -6.75 -10.23
N THR A 75 12.99 -7.48 -9.74
CA THR A 75 13.15 -8.57 -8.75
C THR A 75 12.40 -9.80 -9.22
N PRO A 76 13.07 -10.77 -9.84
CA PRO A 76 12.47 -12.04 -10.27
C PRO A 76 11.88 -12.82 -9.09
N ALA A 77 10.84 -13.62 -9.36
CA ALA A 77 10.22 -14.48 -8.33
C ALA A 77 11.22 -15.46 -7.70
N ASP A 78 12.19 -15.95 -8.50
CA ASP A 78 13.27 -16.84 -8.03
C ASP A 78 14.20 -16.20 -6.99
N GLU A 79 14.30 -14.87 -7.00
CA GLU A 79 15.10 -14.12 -6.03
C GLU A 79 14.30 -13.86 -4.73
N VAL A 80 13.03 -13.51 -4.86
CA VAL A 80 12.21 -13.11 -3.69
C VAL A 80 11.65 -14.30 -2.92
N ALA A 81 11.34 -15.42 -3.58
CA ALA A 81 10.71 -16.57 -2.93
C ALA A 81 11.56 -17.21 -1.82
N PRO A 82 12.89 -17.42 -1.98
CA PRO A 82 13.74 -17.89 -0.88
C PRO A 82 13.72 -16.94 0.33
N SER A 83 13.69 -15.63 0.10
CA SER A 83 13.63 -14.63 1.15
C SER A 83 12.27 -14.65 1.86
N TYR A 84 11.17 -14.81 1.10
CA TYR A 84 9.85 -15.01 1.68
C TYR A 84 9.82 -16.22 2.62
N HIS A 85 10.30 -17.38 2.17
CA HIS A 85 10.30 -18.61 2.98
C HIS A 85 11.16 -18.48 4.23
N ARG A 86 12.33 -17.85 4.13
CA ARG A 86 13.21 -17.58 5.28
C ARG A 86 12.49 -16.73 6.32
N ILE A 87 11.83 -15.65 5.90
CA ILE A 87 11.11 -14.76 6.80
C ILE A 87 9.88 -15.46 7.39
N ALA A 88 9.08 -16.13 6.56
CA ALA A 88 7.87 -16.82 7.01
C ALA A 88 8.18 -17.94 8.03
N ALA A 89 9.31 -18.64 7.88
CA ALA A 89 9.76 -19.65 8.83
C ALA A 89 10.19 -19.05 10.18
N LYS A 90 10.80 -17.87 10.17
CA LYS A 90 11.29 -17.17 11.37
C LYS A 90 10.18 -16.38 12.07
N HIS A 91 9.28 -15.77 11.29
CA HIS A 91 8.20 -14.88 11.74
C HIS A 91 6.85 -15.33 11.15
N PRO A 92 6.32 -16.47 11.59
CA PRO A 92 5.07 -17.00 11.04
C PRO A 92 3.93 -15.99 11.17
N ASP A 93 3.14 -15.86 10.09
CA ASP A 93 1.96 -14.99 9.98
C ASP A 93 2.21 -13.48 10.17
N ARG A 94 3.47 -13.03 10.06
CA ARG A 94 3.82 -11.61 10.24
C ARG A 94 4.42 -10.94 9.00
N PHE A 95 4.49 -11.64 7.86
CA PHE A 95 5.01 -11.09 6.61
C PHE A 95 4.04 -11.28 5.46
N LEU A 96 3.72 -10.21 4.73
CA LEU A 96 2.90 -10.22 3.51
C LEU A 96 3.72 -9.71 2.32
N LEU A 97 3.92 -10.58 1.32
CA LEU A 97 4.65 -10.22 0.11
C LEU A 97 3.73 -9.46 -0.86
N GLY A 98 3.78 -8.14 -0.84
CA GLY A 98 3.12 -7.30 -1.85
C GLY A 98 3.96 -7.18 -3.11
N VAL A 99 3.39 -7.50 -4.26
CA VAL A 99 4.09 -7.50 -5.56
C VAL A 99 3.32 -6.69 -6.61
N GLY A 100 4.02 -6.16 -7.59
CA GLY A 100 3.40 -5.37 -8.66
C GLY A 100 4.37 -5.05 -9.78
N VAL A 101 3.83 -4.55 -10.89
CA VAL A 101 4.63 -4.20 -12.09
C VAL A 101 5.23 -2.79 -12.04
N GLY A 102 5.05 -2.05 -10.94
CA GLY A 102 5.53 -0.67 -10.87
C GLY A 102 5.02 0.19 -12.02
N HIS A 103 5.89 1.02 -12.60
CA HIS A 103 5.54 2.02 -13.60
C HIS A 103 6.43 1.92 -14.85
N PRO A 104 5.87 2.20 -16.06
CA PRO A 104 6.63 2.14 -17.32
C PRO A 104 7.88 3.01 -17.32
N GLU A 105 7.83 4.15 -16.64
CA GLU A 105 8.90 5.15 -16.59
C GLU A 105 10.10 4.68 -15.75
N ALA A 106 9.90 3.66 -14.92
CA ALA A 106 10.96 3.07 -14.09
C ALA A 106 11.61 1.83 -14.75
N THR A 107 11.09 1.38 -15.92
CA THR A 107 11.51 0.09 -16.51
C THR A 107 11.49 0.17 -18.03
N SER A 108 12.66 0.04 -18.68
CA SER A 108 12.81 0.08 -20.16
C SER A 108 12.03 -1.03 -20.88
N ASP A 109 11.78 -2.16 -20.22
CA ASP A 109 11.18 -3.36 -20.79
C ASP A 109 9.69 -3.55 -20.41
N TYR A 110 9.00 -2.46 -20.04
CA TYR A 110 7.59 -2.49 -19.65
C TYR A 110 6.67 -2.90 -20.82
N THR A 111 6.65 -4.19 -21.10
CA THR A 111 5.81 -4.78 -22.15
C THR A 111 4.80 -5.75 -21.54
N ARG A 112 3.54 -5.69 -22.00
CA ARG A 112 2.47 -6.61 -21.57
C ARG A 112 2.32 -6.75 -20.05
N PRO A 113 2.16 -5.65 -19.28
CA PRO A 113 2.21 -5.67 -17.80
C PRO A 113 1.26 -6.68 -17.15
N TYR A 114 0.08 -6.91 -17.73
CA TYR A 114 -0.86 -7.92 -17.21
C TYR A 114 -0.33 -9.35 -17.35
N ALA A 115 0.26 -9.68 -18.51
CA ALA A 115 0.86 -11.01 -18.72
C ALA A 115 2.04 -11.23 -17.77
N THR A 116 2.87 -10.20 -17.55
CA THR A 116 3.97 -10.25 -16.59
C THR A 116 3.48 -10.56 -15.18
N VAL A 117 2.38 -9.93 -14.73
CA VAL A 117 1.80 -10.26 -13.41
C VAL A 117 1.37 -11.72 -13.36
N VAL A 118 0.72 -12.24 -14.41
CA VAL A 118 0.30 -13.65 -14.46
C VAL A 118 1.50 -14.59 -14.42
N GLU A 119 2.49 -14.38 -15.28
CA GLU A 119 3.73 -15.18 -15.35
C GLU A 119 4.49 -15.18 -14.02
N TYR A 120 4.55 -14.02 -13.36
CA TYR A 120 5.19 -13.89 -12.05
C TYR A 120 4.44 -14.67 -10.96
N LEU A 121 3.11 -14.60 -10.96
CA LEU A 121 2.29 -15.36 -10.01
C LEU A 121 2.38 -16.88 -10.25
N ASP A 122 2.43 -17.32 -11.52
CA ASP A 122 2.66 -18.71 -11.88
C ASP A 122 4.01 -19.20 -11.32
N ARG A 123 5.04 -18.35 -11.45
CA ARG A 123 6.36 -18.68 -10.88
C ARG A 123 6.36 -18.71 -9.36
N LEU A 124 5.64 -17.82 -8.68
CA LEU A 124 5.47 -17.87 -7.22
C LEU A 124 4.73 -19.14 -6.77
N ASP A 125 3.76 -19.64 -7.56
CA ASP A 125 3.09 -20.92 -7.28
C ASP A 125 4.06 -22.10 -7.39
N GLU A 126 4.89 -22.13 -8.45
CA GLU A 126 5.94 -23.14 -8.65
C GLU A 126 7.00 -23.14 -7.53
N LEU A 127 7.20 -21.98 -6.90
CA LEU A 127 8.14 -21.77 -5.80
C LEU A 127 7.46 -21.88 -4.41
N ASP A 128 6.24 -22.41 -4.35
CA ASP A 128 5.48 -22.67 -3.12
C ASP A 128 5.21 -21.41 -2.26
N VAL A 129 5.22 -20.20 -2.82
CA VAL A 129 4.79 -18.99 -2.10
C VAL A 129 3.26 -19.00 -2.01
N PRO A 130 2.67 -19.14 -0.81
CA PRO A 130 1.24 -19.37 -0.68
C PRO A 130 0.41 -18.16 -1.13
N VAL A 131 -0.78 -18.43 -1.70
CA VAL A 131 -1.74 -17.39 -2.12
C VAL A 131 -2.08 -16.44 -0.98
N ALA A 132 -2.24 -16.96 0.24
CA ALA A 132 -2.53 -16.16 1.43
C ALA A 132 -1.34 -15.31 1.93
N GLY A 133 -0.12 -15.61 1.48
CA GLY A 133 1.10 -14.89 1.86
C GLY A 133 1.48 -13.74 0.92
N ARG A 134 0.69 -13.48 -0.12
CA ARG A 134 1.01 -12.45 -1.12
C ARG A 134 -0.18 -11.52 -1.43
N ALA A 135 0.10 -10.26 -1.77
CA ALA A 135 -0.90 -9.26 -2.19
C ALA A 135 -0.47 -8.61 -3.50
N LEU A 136 -1.44 -8.10 -4.28
CA LEU A 136 -1.16 -7.40 -5.54
C LEU A 136 -1.37 -5.89 -5.42
N ALA A 137 -0.46 -5.10 -5.99
CA ALA A 137 -0.75 -3.72 -6.35
C ALA A 137 -1.80 -3.73 -7.46
N ALA A 138 -3.01 -3.27 -7.15
CA ALA A 138 -4.14 -3.37 -8.06
C ALA A 138 -5.00 -2.10 -8.06
N LEU A 139 -5.11 -1.46 -9.22
CA LEU A 139 -5.96 -0.28 -9.42
C LEU A 139 -7.13 -0.59 -10.38
N GLY A 140 -6.81 -1.18 -11.51
CA GLY A 140 -7.78 -1.42 -12.57
C GLY A 140 -8.53 -2.74 -12.39
N PRO A 141 -9.72 -2.86 -13.01
CA PRO A 141 -10.63 -3.98 -12.80
C PRO A 141 -10.00 -5.35 -13.08
N LYS A 142 -9.20 -5.49 -14.15
CA LYS A 142 -8.57 -6.78 -14.50
C LYS A 142 -7.55 -7.24 -13.45
N VAL A 143 -6.80 -6.31 -12.86
CA VAL A 143 -5.80 -6.66 -11.82
C VAL A 143 -6.49 -6.90 -10.49
N LEU A 144 -7.61 -6.21 -10.20
CA LEU A 144 -8.47 -6.53 -9.04
C LEU A 144 -9.04 -7.95 -9.12
N ASP A 145 -9.52 -8.39 -10.32
CA ASP A 145 -9.95 -9.78 -10.51
C ASP A 145 -8.82 -10.77 -10.25
N LEU A 146 -7.62 -10.45 -10.77
CA LEU A 146 -6.45 -11.29 -10.56
C LEU A 146 -6.03 -11.34 -9.08
N ALA A 147 -6.10 -10.20 -8.36
CA ALA A 147 -5.83 -10.13 -6.93
C ALA A 147 -6.80 -11.03 -6.15
N ARG A 148 -8.11 -10.99 -6.50
CA ARG A 148 -9.12 -11.88 -5.90
C ARG A 148 -8.79 -13.36 -6.11
N ASP A 149 -8.37 -13.73 -7.31
CA ASP A 149 -8.24 -15.13 -7.72
C ASP A 149 -6.89 -15.75 -7.35
N ARG A 150 -5.81 -14.93 -7.25
CA ARG A 150 -4.42 -15.40 -7.21
C ARG A 150 -3.59 -14.84 -6.03
N SER A 151 -4.19 -14.12 -5.08
CA SER A 151 -3.49 -13.57 -3.90
C SER A 151 -4.41 -13.47 -2.69
N ALA A 152 -3.89 -13.06 -1.53
CA ALA A 152 -4.71 -12.69 -0.38
C ALA A 152 -5.66 -11.55 -0.72
N GLY A 153 -5.24 -10.63 -1.60
CA GLY A 153 -6.04 -9.50 -2.03
C GLY A 153 -5.24 -8.36 -2.65
N ALA A 154 -5.78 -7.16 -2.56
CA ALA A 154 -5.29 -5.97 -3.23
C ALA A 154 -4.73 -4.93 -2.26
N HIS A 155 -3.61 -4.31 -2.67
CA HIS A 155 -3.04 -3.11 -2.07
C HIS A 155 -3.10 -1.95 -3.08
N PRO A 156 -4.23 -1.24 -3.20
CA PRO A 156 -4.34 -0.06 -4.04
C PRO A 156 -3.51 1.10 -3.45
N TYR A 157 -2.86 1.84 -4.34
CA TYR A 157 -2.04 2.98 -3.97
C TYR A 157 -2.52 4.25 -4.64
N LEU A 158 -2.49 5.39 -3.92
CA LEU A 158 -2.97 6.70 -4.41
C LEU A 158 -4.43 6.61 -4.88
N THR A 159 -5.34 6.29 -3.97
CA THR A 159 -6.76 6.10 -4.26
C THR A 159 -7.66 6.86 -3.30
N THR A 160 -8.94 6.92 -3.63
CA THR A 160 -9.98 7.53 -2.82
C THR A 160 -10.91 6.48 -2.20
N PRO A 161 -11.75 6.82 -1.19
CA PRO A 161 -12.78 5.92 -0.68
C PRO A 161 -13.75 5.40 -1.74
N ASP A 162 -14.01 6.18 -2.81
CA ASP A 162 -14.85 5.74 -3.93
C ASP A 162 -14.20 4.61 -4.73
N HIS A 163 -12.88 4.68 -4.93
CA HIS A 163 -12.15 3.54 -5.50
C HIS A 163 -12.24 2.31 -4.59
N THR A 164 -12.10 2.49 -3.29
CA THR A 164 -12.20 1.39 -2.30
C THR A 164 -13.55 0.71 -2.40
N ARG A 165 -14.66 1.46 -2.51
CA ARG A 165 -16.01 0.90 -2.68
C ARG A 165 -16.11 0.07 -3.97
N THR A 166 -15.65 0.62 -5.09
CA THR A 166 -15.63 -0.09 -6.37
C THR A 166 -14.73 -1.33 -6.34
N ALA A 167 -13.59 -1.25 -5.66
CA ALA A 167 -12.67 -2.37 -5.50
C ALA A 167 -13.30 -3.48 -4.64
N ARG A 168 -14.00 -3.13 -3.55
CA ARG A 168 -14.72 -4.10 -2.70
C ARG A 168 -15.82 -4.82 -3.47
N GLU A 169 -16.63 -4.09 -4.23
CA GLU A 169 -17.68 -4.71 -5.08
C GLU A 169 -17.08 -5.74 -6.04
N ARG A 170 -15.87 -5.49 -6.54
CA ARG A 170 -15.21 -6.39 -7.49
C ARG A 170 -14.49 -7.56 -6.84
N LEU A 171 -13.84 -7.33 -5.71
CA LEU A 171 -13.12 -8.37 -4.96
C LEU A 171 -14.10 -9.33 -4.27
N GLY A 172 -15.26 -8.84 -3.83
CA GLY A 172 -16.20 -9.61 -3.00
C GLY A 172 -15.71 -9.72 -1.56
N ASP A 173 -16.46 -10.46 -0.75
CA ASP A 173 -16.16 -10.65 0.68
C ASP A 173 -15.00 -11.64 0.89
N GLY A 174 -14.28 -11.48 2.02
CA GLY A 174 -13.21 -12.39 2.43
C GLY A 174 -11.92 -12.30 1.60
N VAL A 175 -11.77 -11.26 0.77
CA VAL A 175 -10.55 -10.94 0.03
C VAL A 175 -9.98 -9.64 0.59
N LEU A 176 -8.72 -9.64 0.97
CA LEU A 176 -8.05 -8.47 1.55
C LEU A 176 -8.14 -7.25 0.62
N LEU A 177 -8.56 -6.13 1.18
CA LEU A 177 -8.50 -4.82 0.53
C LEU A 177 -7.80 -3.84 1.48
N ALA A 178 -6.56 -3.47 1.15
CA ALA A 178 -5.66 -2.68 1.98
C ALA A 178 -5.13 -1.45 1.22
N PRO A 179 -5.94 -0.38 1.02
CA PRO A 179 -5.49 0.82 0.32
C PRO A 179 -4.46 1.63 1.14
N GLU A 180 -3.61 2.33 0.41
CA GLU A 180 -2.80 3.42 0.95
C GLU A 180 -3.54 4.75 0.82
N HIS A 181 -3.39 5.65 1.79
CA HIS A 181 -3.84 7.04 1.69
C HIS A 181 -2.78 8.00 2.25
N LYS A 182 -2.46 9.06 1.46
CA LYS A 182 -1.52 10.11 1.89
C LYS A 182 -2.19 11.03 2.89
N VAL A 183 -1.43 11.45 3.89
CA VAL A 183 -1.93 12.35 4.93
C VAL A 183 -0.91 13.44 5.29
N VAL A 184 -1.42 14.64 5.60
CA VAL A 184 -0.66 15.78 6.10
C VAL A 184 -1.37 16.33 7.32
N LEU A 185 -0.74 16.34 8.49
CA LEU A 185 -1.34 16.84 9.73
C LEU A 185 -1.16 18.37 9.84
N ASP A 186 -1.74 19.09 8.91
CA ASP A 186 -1.76 20.56 8.86
C ASP A 186 -3.17 21.07 8.54
N THR A 187 -3.64 22.07 9.28
CA THR A 187 -4.96 22.67 9.12
C THR A 187 -4.99 23.81 8.10
N ASP A 188 -3.82 24.30 7.67
CA ASP A 188 -3.73 25.23 6.55
C ASP A 188 -3.75 24.43 5.23
N PRO A 189 -4.81 24.56 4.42
CA PRO A 189 -4.96 23.79 3.19
C PRO A 189 -3.89 24.13 2.14
N GLU A 190 -3.40 25.37 2.09
CA GLU A 190 -2.35 25.76 1.14
C GLU A 190 -1.02 25.11 1.54
N ALA A 191 -0.65 25.15 2.82
CA ALA A 191 0.54 24.50 3.34
C ALA A 191 0.46 22.97 3.14
N ALA A 192 -0.67 22.35 3.44
CA ALA A 192 -0.88 20.92 3.26
C ALA A 192 -0.76 20.50 1.78
N ARG A 193 -1.38 21.24 0.86
CA ARG A 193 -1.25 21.00 -0.59
C ARG A 193 0.17 21.20 -1.09
N ALA A 194 0.91 22.18 -0.55
CA ALA A 194 2.32 22.40 -0.90
C ALA A 194 3.19 21.18 -0.57
N VAL A 195 2.87 20.45 0.50
CA VAL A 195 3.51 19.19 0.88
C VAL A 195 3.03 18.02 0.03
N GLY A 196 1.71 17.89 -0.15
CA GLY A 196 1.07 16.74 -0.79
C GLY A 196 1.18 16.73 -2.32
N ARG A 197 0.95 17.88 -2.99
CA ARG A 197 0.90 17.98 -4.45
C ARG A 197 2.12 17.41 -5.17
N PRO A 198 3.37 17.71 -4.78
CA PRO A 198 4.53 17.12 -5.45
C PRO A 198 4.53 15.59 -5.40
N ARG A 199 3.97 14.99 -4.36
CA ARG A 199 3.88 13.53 -4.15
C ARG A 199 2.75 12.86 -4.95
N VAL A 200 1.79 13.62 -5.38
CA VAL A 200 0.72 13.20 -6.30
C VAL A 200 1.15 13.46 -7.75
N GLN A 201 1.68 14.65 -8.02
CA GLN A 201 2.06 15.10 -9.35
C GLN A 201 3.13 14.17 -9.96
N GLN A 202 4.20 13.90 -9.21
CA GLN A 202 5.30 13.10 -9.71
C GLN A 202 5.47 11.82 -8.88
N PRO A 203 5.45 10.67 -9.58
CA PRO A 203 5.25 10.49 -11.03
C PRO A 203 3.77 10.35 -11.45
N TYR A 204 2.83 10.25 -10.50
CA TYR A 204 1.53 9.59 -10.66
C TYR A 204 0.59 10.26 -11.65
N LEU A 205 0.47 11.61 -11.66
CA LEU A 205 -0.38 12.29 -12.64
C LEU A 205 0.19 12.25 -14.07
N GLY A 206 1.46 11.85 -14.25
CA GLY A 206 2.06 11.52 -15.54
C GLY A 206 1.77 10.09 -16.01
N LEU A 207 1.32 9.20 -15.10
CA LEU A 207 1.18 7.78 -15.38
C LEU A 207 -0.21 7.43 -15.92
N ARG A 208 -0.25 6.77 -17.06
CA ARG A 208 -1.50 6.43 -17.75
C ARG A 208 -2.47 5.57 -16.91
N ASN A 209 -1.95 4.63 -16.12
CA ASN A 209 -2.76 3.76 -15.27
C ASN A 209 -3.50 4.54 -14.17
N TYR A 210 -2.83 5.53 -13.53
CA TYR A 210 -3.44 6.40 -12.52
C TYR A 210 -4.45 7.35 -13.13
N ARG A 211 -4.10 8.05 -14.23
CA ARG A 211 -5.06 8.92 -14.94
C ARG A 211 -6.30 8.16 -15.39
N ASN A 212 -6.15 6.95 -15.95
CA ASN A 212 -7.28 6.11 -16.32
C ASN A 212 -8.11 5.68 -15.11
N ASN A 213 -7.48 5.45 -13.95
CA ASN A 213 -8.20 5.13 -12.72
C ASN A 213 -9.01 6.32 -12.22
N LEU A 214 -8.40 7.50 -12.15
CA LEU A 214 -9.07 8.74 -11.75
C LEU A 214 -10.22 9.11 -12.70
N ALA A 215 -10.02 8.95 -14.02
CA ALA A 215 -11.09 9.18 -15.00
C ALA A 215 -12.29 8.23 -14.80
N ARG A 216 -12.05 6.95 -14.45
CA ARG A 216 -13.14 6.01 -14.09
C ARG A 216 -13.90 6.42 -12.84
N LEU A 217 -13.25 7.14 -11.93
CA LEU A 217 -13.86 7.71 -10.72
C LEU A 217 -14.54 9.07 -10.96
N GLY A 218 -14.56 9.54 -12.21
CA GLY A 218 -15.27 10.75 -12.60
C GLY A 218 -14.42 12.03 -12.63
N TRP A 219 -13.11 11.94 -12.35
CA TRP A 219 -12.23 13.12 -12.46
C TRP A 219 -12.00 13.52 -13.91
N ALA A 220 -12.17 14.78 -14.21
CA ALA A 220 -11.93 15.32 -15.55
C ALA A 220 -10.43 15.36 -15.86
N THR A 221 -10.08 15.37 -17.15
CA THR A 221 -8.68 15.48 -17.59
C THR A 221 -8.01 16.73 -17.03
N GLY A 222 -8.71 17.87 -17.01
CA GLY A 222 -8.20 19.12 -16.45
C GLY A 222 -7.91 19.08 -14.95
N ASP A 223 -8.57 18.19 -14.19
CA ASP A 223 -8.25 18.00 -12.77
C ASP A 223 -6.90 17.30 -12.56
N MET A 224 -6.40 16.62 -13.59
CA MET A 224 -5.15 15.86 -13.55
C MET A 224 -3.97 16.58 -14.22
N ASP A 225 -4.23 17.73 -14.85
CA ASP A 225 -3.20 18.53 -15.51
C ASP A 225 -2.59 19.55 -14.53
N ASP A 226 -1.48 20.17 -14.90
CA ASP A 226 -0.79 21.25 -14.16
C ASP A 226 -0.52 20.93 -12.67
N GLY A 227 -0.26 19.66 -12.38
CA GLY A 227 0.04 19.18 -11.02
C GLY A 227 -1.19 18.78 -10.20
N GLY A 228 -2.35 18.79 -10.82
CA GLY A 228 -3.63 18.41 -10.23
C GLY A 228 -4.42 19.59 -9.64
N SER A 229 -5.74 19.59 -9.82
CA SER A 229 -6.61 20.58 -9.17
C SER A 229 -6.54 20.47 -7.64
N ASP A 230 -6.83 21.54 -6.92
CA ASP A 230 -6.89 21.50 -5.46
C ASP A 230 -7.87 20.44 -4.96
N ALA A 231 -9.02 20.31 -5.61
CA ALA A 231 -10.02 19.30 -5.27
C ALA A 231 -9.49 17.86 -5.43
N LEU A 232 -8.72 17.60 -6.49
CA LEU A 232 -8.09 16.29 -6.70
C LEU A 232 -7.01 16.02 -5.63
N ILE A 233 -6.18 17.03 -5.32
CA ILE A 233 -5.15 16.89 -4.29
C ILE A 233 -5.81 16.62 -2.94
N ASP A 234 -6.85 17.35 -2.55
CA ASP A 234 -7.57 17.15 -1.28
C ASP A 234 -8.28 15.78 -1.20
N ALA A 235 -8.66 15.23 -2.35
CA ALA A 235 -9.22 13.88 -2.40
C ALA A 235 -8.17 12.77 -2.21
N LEU A 236 -6.92 12.99 -2.65
CA LEU A 236 -5.83 12.02 -2.62
C LEU A 236 -4.87 12.20 -1.44
N VAL A 237 -4.93 13.35 -0.77
CA VAL A 237 -4.10 13.71 0.38
C VAL A 237 -5.02 14.29 1.46
N ALA A 238 -5.35 13.47 2.45
CA ALA A 238 -6.13 13.95 3.60
C ALA A 238 -5.29 14.94 4.41
N HIS A 239 -5.87 16.08 4.76
CA HIS A 239 -5.20 17.06 5.61
C HIS A 239 -6.15 17.67 6.63
N GLY A 240 -5.58 18.30 7.66
CA GLY A 240 -6.34 18.92 8.75
C GLY A 240 -5.83 18.56 10.12
N THR A 241 -6.73 18.59 11.12
CA THR A 241 -6.42 18.09 12.46
C THR A 241 -6.24 16.56 12.42
N PRO A 242 -5.57 15.95 13.42
CA PRO A 242 -5.46 14.49 13.49
C PRO A 242 -6.80 13.78 13.39
N GLU A 243 -7.87 14.34 14.00
CA GLU A 243 -9.23 13.78 13.97
C GLU A 243 -9.86 13.85 12.58
N GLN A 244 -9.63 14.93 11.83
CA GLN A 244 -10.10 15.07 10.45
C GLN A 244 -9.39 14.06 9.53
N VAL A 245 -8.10 13.88 9.72
CA VAL A 245 -7.31 12.88 8.98
C VAL A 245 -7.76 11.46 9.35
N ALA A 246 -7.95 11.16 10.64
CA ALA A 246 -8.48 9.87 11.09
C ALA A 246 -9.85 9.56 10.46
N ALA A 247 -10.76 10.54 10.44
CA ALA A 247 -12.08 10.39 9.82
C ALA A 247 -11.98 10.06 8.32
N ARG A 248 -11.02 10.64 7.60
CA ARG A 248 -10.78 10.33 6.18
C ARG A 248 -10.26 8.90 5.98
N LEU A 249 -9.39 8.40 6.86
CA LEU A 249 -8.95 7.00 6.83
C LEU A 249 -10.12 6.05 7.13
N ASP A 250 -11.01 6.41 8.06
CA ASP A 250 -12.22 5.65 8.37
C ASP A 250 -13.20 5.56 7.20
N GLU A 251 -13.24 6.55 6.30
CA GLU A 251 -14.05 6.48 5.07
C GLU A 251 -13.63 5.29 4.17
N HIS A 252 -12.34 4.93 4.13
CA HIS A 252 -11.90 3.72 3.42
C HIS A 252 -12.43 2.45 4.08
N LEU A 253 -12.39 2.37 5.41
CA LEU A 253 -12.96 1.23 6.14
C LEU A 253 -14.47 1.14 5.95
N ALA A 254 -15.18 2.26 6.00
CA ALA A 254 -16.62 2.34 5.71
C ALA A 254 -16.94 1.97 4.25
N ALA A 255 -16.02 2.23 3.32
CA ALA A 255 -16.14 1.83 1.91
C ALA A 255 -15.78 0.36 1.66
N GLY A 256 -15.43 -0.40 2.70
CA GLY A 256 -15.17 -1.84 2.64
C GLY A 256 -13.70 -2.25 2.64
N ALA A 257 -12.76 -1.36 2.97
CA ALA A 257 -11.38 -1.79 3.23
C ALA A 257 -11.31 -2.61 4.52
N ASP A 258 -10.44 -3.63 4.55
CA ASP A 258 -10.14 -4.39 5.76
C ASP A 258 -9.05 -3.72 6.58
N HIS A 259 -8.20 -2.96 5.90
CA HIS A 259 -7.04 -2.27 6.42
C HIS A 259 -6.82 -0.99 5.62
N VAL A 260 -6.33 0.07 6.24
CA VAL A 260 -5.87 1.27 5.54
C VAL A 260 -4.49 1.67 6.07
N CYS A 261 -3.53 1.93 5.20
CA CYS A 261 -2.23 2.41 5.62
C CYS A 261 -2.05 3.90 5.32
N ALA A 262 -1.70 4.66 6.34
CA ALA A 262 -1.41 6.08 6.22
C ALA A 262 0.02 6.31 5.71
N GLN A 263 0.17 7.11 4.65
CA GLN A 263 1.46 7.66 4.26
C GLN A 263 1.58 9.08 4.79
N VAL A 264 2.15 9.23 5.99
CA VAL A 264 2.35 10.55 6.60
C VAL A 264 3.44 11.32 5.86
N LEU A 265 3.07 12.45 5.28
CA LEU A 265 3.95 13.36 4.56
C LEU A 265 4.31 14.55 5.46
N THR A 266 5.58 14.90 5.47
CA THR A 266 6.12 16.07 6.16
C THR A 266 6.90 16.96 5.19
N ALA A 267 6.98 18.25 5.45
CA ALA A 267 7.64 19.21 4.57
C ALA A 267 9.15 18.91 4.43
N ASP A 268 9.77 18.43 5.48
CA ASP A 268 11.22 18.14 5.55
C ASP A 268 11.57 16.69 5.20
N MET A 269 10.58 15.84 4.91
CA MET A 269 10.76 14.41 4.65
C MET A 269 11.37 13.63 5.82
N GLN A 270 11.49 14.24 6.98
CA GLN A 270 12.02 13.61 8.20
C GLN A 270 11.07 12.52 8.74
N ALA A 271 11.53 11.77 9.73
CA ALA A 271 10.71 10.76 10.37
C ALA A 271 9.45 11.40 10.98
N PRO A 272 8.25 10.95 10.62
CA PRO A 272 7.00 11.59 11.01
C PRO A 272 6.53 11.14 12.40
N GLU A 273 7.44 10.84 13.32
CA GLU A 273 7.13 10.19 14.61
C GLU A 273 6.09 10.97 15.43
N LYS A 274 6.23 12.30 15.48
CA LYS A 274 5.26 13.14 16.19
C LYS A 274 3.87 13.13 15.54
N ASP A 275 3.84 13.11 14.21
CA ASP A 275 2.59 13.08 13.47
C ASP A 275 1.95 11.68 13.52
N LEU A 276 2.77 10.62 13.53
CA LEU A 276 2.29 9.26 13.78
C LEU A 276 1.69 9.11 15.18
N GLU A 277 2.31 9.70 16.21
CA GLU A 277 1.79 9.70 17.58
C GLU A 277 0.44 10.46 17.67
N ARG A 278 0.37 11.65 17.08
CA ARG A 278 -0.88 12.44 17.02
C ARG A 278 -1.99 11.68 16.28
N LEU A 279 -1.64 11.05 15.16
CA LEU A 279 -2.59 10.27 14.36
C LEU A 279 -3.05 9.02 15.12
N ALA A 280 -2.15 8.29 15.76
CA ALA A 280 -2.49 7.12 16.57
C ALA A 280 -3.47 7.45 17.70
N GLY A 281 -3.25 8.60 18.39
CA GLY A 281 -4.19 9.10 19.39
C GLY A 281 -5.57 9.38 18.81
N ALA A 282 -5.66 10.03 17.65
CA ALA A 282 -6.93 10.33 16.99
C ALA A 282 -7.65 9.07 16.45
N LEU A 283 -6.88 8.04 16.04
CA LEU A 283 -7.42 6.74 15.63
C LEU A 283 -7.85 5.85 16.79
N GLY A 284 -7.52 6.24 18.05
CA GLY A 284 -7.85 5.47 19.26
C GLY A 284 -7.10 4.15 19.37
N ILE A 285 -5.87 4.07 18.85
CA ILE A 285 -5.03 2.87 18.85
C ILE A 285 -3.79 2.99 19.75
N ALA A 286 -3.49 4.22 20.24
CA ALA A 286 -2.34 4.50 21.11
C ALA A 286 -2.61 4.09 22.58
#